data_7d8df94325e2adc6a49aa08c913f2dda
#
_entry.id   7d8df94325e2adc6a49aa08c913f2dda
#
_cell.length_a   1.000
_cell.length_b   1.000
_cell.length_c   1.000
_cell.angle_alpha   90.00
_cell.angle_beta   90.00
_cell.angle_gamma   90.00
#
_symmetry.space_group_name_H-M   'P 1'
#
loop_
_entity.id
_entity.type
_entity.pdbx_description
1 polymer ?
#
loop_
_entity_poly.entity_id
_entity_poly.type
_entity_poly.pdbx_seq_one_letter_code
_entity_poly.pdbx_strand_id
1 'polypeptide(L)'
;MVLEFHFNKKQLKKMKAKNIIRYSLLVVLSAGTFSCSKKLEEEPISFVAPDKFYNSPQQVESAFAASMNFLWDYWSGYSYGYGSFINDDQYYGGDLNISSSNGSDLWSAHYSAILNVNTALHAVKNGNVQNATPEDLDLLIGQAKFLRAYNYFMLVRMFGGVPVITDETPDPVANPLPRASVAEVYDLIVSDFTDAAAKLPSSWADGPGKPTSGAAKGLLAKAYLTMATAPLNATENYAKAAATALEVIQSGDYSLVTDITQVFSLDNKYGPEMMWSFNSTYDDVATDPQIWAPENMDGWGDASVEPAFEQQFPDQPRKSAYLITELNGVPYTDWDVQHTPYIRKFLNITKDDFDSYSSTINFPIIRYADVLLIYAEAANMANGGPTQEAVDAINQVIDRANNHVANPAEPLLTTAMTKEAFDNAVIEERNLELCFEFDRWFDLVRKRILGDKNPDWTANFSDDDYLFPIPETDLRLNKLLTQNPGYPTP
;
A
#
# COMPACT_ATOMS: atom_id res chain seq x y z
N MET A 1 -22.68 -19.01 98.79
CA MET A 1 -21.21 -19.25 98.70
C MET A 1 -20.71 -18.30 97.60
N VAL A 2 -20.29 -17.09 98.02
CA VAL A 2 -19.83 -16.01 97.12
C VAL A 2 -18.30 -16.17 97.00
N LEU A 3 -17.83 -16.49 95.80
CA LEU A 3 -16.40 -16.54 95.47
C LEU A 3 -15.95 -15.12 95.07
N GLU A 4 -15.29 -14.43 96.00
CA GLU A 4 -14.57 -13.19 95.67
C GLU A 4 -13.26 -13.51 94.98
N PHE A 5 -13.17 -13.10 93.69
CA PHE A 5 -11.92 -13.15 92.98
C PHE A 5 -11.08 -11.90 93.28
N HIS A 6 -10.06 -12.03 94.06
CA HIS A 6 -9.06 -11.00 94.33
C HIS A 6 -8.07 -10.89 93.14
N PHE A 7 -8.26 -9.95 92.30
CA PHE A 7 -7.29 -9.63 91.21
C PHE A 7 -6.20 -8.70 91.79
N ASN A 8 -4.95 -9.18 91.77
CA ASN A 8 -3.78 -8.42 92.19
C ASN A 8 -3.55 -7.21 91.19
N LYS A 9 -3.27 -6.01 91.78
CA LYS A 9 -3.04 -4.76 90.98
C LYS A 9 -2.02 -4.88 89.84
N LYS A 10 -1.09 -5.84 89.90
CA LYS A 10 -0.14 -6.18 88.85
C LYS A 10 -0.80 -6.88 87.68
N GLN A 11 -1.83 -7.71 87.89
CA GLN A 11 -2.59 -8.36 86.78
C GLN A 11 -3.49 -7.39 86.07
N LEU A 12 -4.14 -6.47 86.73
CA LEU A 12 -4.94 -5.42 86.16
C LEU A 12 -4.11 -4.45 85.28
N LYS A 13 -2.87 -4.12 85.68
CA LYS A 13 -1.96 -3.34 84.87
C LYS A 13 -1.52 -4.09 83.57
N LYS A 14 -1.26 -5.43 83.67
CA LYS A 14 -0.93 -6.26 82.48
C LYS A 14 -2.12 -6.41 81.50
N MET A 15 -3.33 -6.55 82.05
CA MET A 15 -4.55 -6.62 81.21
C MET A 15 -4.84 -5.27 80.48
N LYS A 16 -4.66 -4.12 81.13
CA LYS A 16 -4.79 -2.81 80.49
C LYS A 16 -3.72 -2.56 79.41
N ALA A 17 -2.48 -2.98 79.65
CA ALA A 17 -1.42 -2.92 78.66
C ALA A 17 -1.66 -3.81 77.43
N LYS A 18 -2.13 -5.04 77.64
CA LYS A 18 -2.49 -5.98 76.51
C LYS A 18 -3.66 -5.45 75.66
N ASN A 19 -4.65 -4.83 76.31
CA ASN A 19 -5.78 -4.24 75.57
C ASN A 19 -5.38 -2.96 74.85
N ILE A 20 -4.53 -2.14 75.41
CA ILE A 20 -3.97 -0.93 74.71
C ILE A 20 -3.17 -1.39 73.47
N ILE A 21 -2.32 -2.41 73.58
CA ILE A 21 -1.55 -2.95 72.46
C ILE A 21 -2.51 -3.57 71.40
N ARG A 22 -3.59 -4.25 71.80
CA ARG A 22 -4.58 -4.80 70.87
C ARG A 22 -5.36 -3.70 70.12
N TYR A 23 -5.78 -2.63 70.79
CA TYR A 23 -6.45 -1.53 70.16
C TYR A 23 -5.52 -0.66 69.30
N SER A 24 -4.24 -0.51 69.72
CA SER A 24 -3.24 0.15 68.88
C SER A 24 -2.92 -0.63 67.61
N LEU A 25 -2.86 -1.98 67.70
CA LEU A 25 -2.68 -2.82 66.53
C LEU A 25 -3.89 -2.79 65.56
N LEU A 26 -5.11 -2.71 66.09
CA LEU A 26 -6.34 -2.58 65.30
C LEU A 26 -6.43 -1.22 64.58
N VAL A 27 -6.01 -0.15 65.21
CA VAL A 27 -5.96 1.20 64.63
C VAL A 27 -4.87 1.28 63.56
N VAL A 28 -3.73 0.67 63.75
CA VAL A 28 -2.66 0.60 62.73
C VAL A 28 -3.07 -0.28 61.53
N LEU A 29 -3.81 -1.38 61.73
CA LEU A 29 -4.36 -2.20 60.64
C LEU A 29 -5.47 -1.47 59.87
N SER A 30 -6.32 -0.66 60.55
CA SER A 30 -7.38 0.09 59.86
C SER A 30 -6.87 1.35 59.15
N ALA A 31 -5.73 1.93 59.59
CA ALA A 31 -5.07 3.01 58.87
C ALA A 31 -4.32 2.59 57.60
N GLY A 32 -3.98 1.30 57.50
CA GLY A 32 -3.32 0.72 56.30
C GLY A 32 -4.25 0.43 55.13
N THR A 33 -5.59 0.53 55.28
CA THR A 33 -6.55 0.25 54.20
C THR A 33 -7.02 1.48 53.40
N PHE A 34 -6.58 2.66 53.79
CA PHE A 34 -6.72 3.85 52.91
C PHE A 34 -5.49 3.92 51.97
N SER A 35 -5.29 2.88 51.16
CA SER A 35 -4.41 2.97 50.02
C SER A 35 -5.06 3.94 49.00
N CYS A 36 -4.39 5.07 48.74
CA CYS A 36 -4.79 6.00 47.71
C CYS A 36 -4.82 5.26 46.35
N SER A 37 -5.99 4.80 45.91
CA SER A 37 -6.19 4.23 44.58
C SER A 37 -5.75 5.18 43.43
N LYS A 38 -5.64 6.46 43.71
CA LYS A 38 -5.15 7.46 42.77
C LYS A 38 -3.62 7.53 42.57
N LYS A 39 -2.82 6.77 43.34
CA LYS A 39 -1.36 6.75 43.18
C LYS A 39 -0.84 5.48 42.49
N LEU A 40 -1.74 4.60 42.07
CA LEU A 40 -1.43 3.36 41.33
C LEU A 40 -1.94 3.39 39.88
N GLU A 41 -2.38 4.52 39.38
CA GLU A 41 -2.37 4.76 37.94
C GLU A 41 -0.90 5.04 37.59
N GLU A 42 -0.19 4.01 37.20
CA GLU A 42 1.08 4.13 36.50
C GLU A 42 0.79 4.91 35.22
N GLU A 43 1.08 6.21 35.19
CA GLU A 43 1.28 6.90 33.92
C GLU A 43 2.61 6.34 33.38
N PRO A 44 2.58 5.50 32.32
CA PRO A 44 3.81 4.97 31.77
C PRO A 44 4.62 6.14 31.23
N ILE A 45 5.76 6.41 31.84
CA ILE A 45 6.67 7.52 31.47
C ILE A 45 7.27 7.30 30.07
N SER A 46 7.23 6.08 29.58
CA SER A 46 7.76 5.66 28.27
C SER A 46 6.70 5.42 27.20
N PHE A 47 5.42 5.56 27.48
CA PHE A 47 4.33 5.35 26.53
C PHE A 47 3.34 6.51 26.61
N VAL A 48 3.22 7.25 25.52
CA VAL A 48 2.19 8.30 25.40
C VAL A 48 0.92 7.64 24.91
N ALA A 49 -0.15 7.68 25.73
CA ALA A 49 -1.44 7.13 25.31
C ALA A 49 -1.95 7.84 24.04
N PRO A 50 -2.63 7.15 23.11
CA PRO A 50 -3.06 7.73 21.83
C PRO A 50 -3.85 9.03 21.94
N ASP A 51 -4.68 9.19 22.96
CA ASP A 51 -5.46 10.39 23.28
C ASP A 51 -4.60 11.60 23.70
N LYS A 52 -3.37 11.35 24.14
CA LYS A 52 -2.38 12.37 24.49
C LYS A 52 -1.35 12.59 23.37
N PHE A 53 -1.18 11.65 22.47
CA PHE A 53 -0.20 11.73 21.38
C PHE A 53 -0.74 12.58 20.23
N TYR A 54 -1.93 12.32 19.72
CA TYR A 54 -2.51 13.01 18.56
C TYR A 54 -3.15 14.35 18.97
N ASN A 55 -2.36 15.28 19.44
CA ASN A 55 -2.87 16.58 19.93
C ASN A 55 -2.49 17.78 19.03
N SER A 56 -1.77 17.56 17.94
CA SER A 56 -1.44 18.59 16.95
C SER A 56 -1.50 18.03 15.52
N PRO A 57 -1.70 18.87 14.49
CA PRO A 57 -1.67 18.45 13.09
C PRO A 57 -0.39 17.69 12.72
N GLN A 58 0.78 18.16 13.17
CA GLN A 58 2.08 17.56 12.88
C GLN A 58 2.21 16.13 13.43
N GLN A 59 1.65 15.86 14.60
CA GLN A 59 1.67 14.52 15.18
C GLN A 59 0.76 13.55 14.42
N VAL A 60 -0.38 14.04 13.92
CA VAL A 60 -1.27 13.25 13.06
C VAL A 60 -0.58 12.95 11.74
N GLU A 61 0.06 13.94 11.11
CA GLU A 61 0.82 13.73 9.87
C GLU A 61 2.00 12.78 10.05
N SER A 62 2.69 12.84 11.21
CA SER A 62 3.75 11.85 11.53
C SER A 62 3.22 10.43 11.62
N ALA A 63 1.99 10.23 12.11
CA ALA A 63 1.34 8.92 12.08
C ALA A 63 1.03 8.46 10.65
N PHE A 64 0.63 9.37 9.77
CA PHE A 64 0.41 9.03 8.36
C PHE A 64 1.71 8.62 7.66
N ALA A 65 2.80 9.33 7.89
CA ALA A 65 4.12 8.93 7.41
C ALA A 65 4.53 7.55 7.94
N ALA A 66 4.38 7.32 9.26
CA ALA A 66 4.66 6.02 9.87
C ALA A 66 3.80 4.88 9.29
N SER A 67 2.55 5.17 8.87
CA SER A 67 1.69 4.18 8.22
C SER A 67 2.24 3.73 6.87
N MET A 68 2.92 4.62 6.15
CA MET A 68 3.58 4.27 4.90
C MET A 68 4.87 3.46 5.14
N ASN A 69 5.58 3.73 6.25
CA ASN A 69 6.80 2.99 6.60
C ASN A 69 6.51 1.51 6.89
N PHE A 70 5.33 1.15 7.40
CA PHE A 70 4.93 -0.26 7.54
C PHE A 70 4.89 -1.01 6.21
N LEU A 71 4.71 -0.29 5.10
CA LEU A 71 4.60 -0.86 3.76
C LEU A 71 5.93 -0.79 3.00
N TRP A 72 6.87 0.05 3.46
CA TRP A 72 8.08 0.36 2.73
C TRP A 72 8.88 -0.89 2.35
N ASP A 73 9.20 -1.74 3.31
CA ASP A 73 10.02 -2.94 3.11
C ASP A 73 9.39 -3.94 2.13
N TYR A 74 8.08 -3.86 1.94
CA TYR A 74 7.33 -4.79 1.09
C TYR A 74 7.09 -4.27 -0.32
N TRP A 75 7.08 -2.93 -0.50
CA TRP A 75 6.73 -2.31 -1.77
C TRP A 75 7.86 -1.49 -2.40
N SER A 76 8.95 -1.23 -1.70
CA SER A 76 10.05 -0.38 -2.18
C SER A 76 11.29 -1.14 -2.63
N GLY A 77 11.22 -2.44 -2.75
CA GLY A 77 12.25 -3.21 -3.40
C GLY A 77 13.07 -4.16 -2.55
N TYR A 78 12.87 -4.26 -1.25
CA TYR A 78 13.51 -5.35 -0.52
C TYR A 78 12.60 -6.58 -0.49
N SER A 79 12.55 -7.32 -1.57
CA SER A 79 12.22 -8.75 -1.65
C SER A 79 10.75 -9.20 -1.64
N TYR A 80 9.77 -8.48 -1.16
CA TYR A 80 8.51 -9.15 -0.82
C TYR A 80 7.35 -8.90 -1.78
N GLY A 81 7.19 -7.71 -2.31
CA GLY A 81 6.20 -7.42 -3.33
C GLY A 81 6.44 -8.24 -4.60
N TYR A 82 7.71 -8.45 -4.95
CA TYR A 82 8.09 -9.22 -6.13
C TYR A 82 7.93 -10.73 -5.95
N GLY A 83 8.45 -11.28 -4.85
CA GLY A 83 8.47 -12.71 -4.61
C GLY A 83 7.11 -13.34 -4.34
N SER A 84 6.06 -12.51 -4.20
CA SER A 84 4.71 -12.98 -3.91
C SER A 84 3.80 -12.98 -5.14
N PHE A 85 4.21 -12.34 -6.24
CA PHE A 85 3.38 -12.19 -7.43
C PHE A 85 3.91 -13.01 -8.59
N ILE A 86 3.04 -13.78 -9.22
CA ILE A 86 3.31 -14.44 -10.49
C ILE A 86 2.96 -13.45 -11.60
N ASN A 87 3.93 -13.00 -12.37
CA ASN A 87 3.71 -12.10 -13.48
C ASN A 87 4.67 -12.42 -14.65
N ASP A 88 4.43 -11.81 -15.80
CA ASP A 88 5.14 -12.11 -17.03
C ASP A 88 6.24 -11.11 -17.39
N ASP A 89 6.46 -10.07 -16.59
CA ASP A 89 7.45 -9.04 -16.85
C ASP A 89 8.77 -9.24 -16.06
N GLN A 90 8.71 -9.86 -14.90
CA GLN A 90 9.91 -10.10 -14.11
C GLN A 90 9.91 -11.48 -13.47
N TYR A 91 11.12 -12.05 -13.32
CA TYR A 91 11.33 -13.31 -12.64
C TYR A 91 11.73 -13.07 -11.18
N TYR A 92 10.96 -13.65 -10.28
CA TYR A 92 11.31 -13.67 -8.86
C TYR A 92 10.90 -14.96 -8.12
N GLY A 93 10.22 -15.89 -8.75
CA GLY A 93 9.90 -17.20 -8.19
C GLY A 93 9.01 -17.15 -6.95
N GLY A 94 7.77 -16.71 -7.10
CA GLY A 94 6.79 -16.72 -6.00
C GLY A 94 6.18 -18.11 -5.77
N ASP A 95 5.95 -18.44 -4.50
CA ASP A 95 5.14 -19.58 -4.08
C ASP A 95 3.99 -19.11 -3.21
N LEU A 96 2.78 -19.17 -3.74
CA LEU A 96 1.56 -18.78 -3.02
C LEU A 96 1.06 -19.97 -2.20
N ASN A 97 1.41 -19.99 -0.93
CA ASN A 97 0.87 -20.98 0.01
C ASN A 97 0.61 -20.35 1.38
N ILE A 98 -0.20 -21.01 2.21
CA ILE A 98 -0.60 -20.50 3.53
C ILE A 98 0.58 -20.23 4.47
N SER A 99 1.68 -20.94 4.29
CA SER A 99 2.91 -20.77 5.06
C SER A 99 3.87 -19.75 4.45
N SER A 100 3.54 -19.17 3.30
CA SER A 100 4.33 -18.09 2.70
C SER A 100 4.37 -16.89 3.64
N SER A 101 5.55 -16.48 4.07
CA SER A 101 5.74 -15.29 4.91
C SER A 101 5.27 -14.03 4.18
N ASN A 102 5.52 -13.93 2.89
CA ASN A 102 5.24 -12.75 2.09
C ASN A 102 3.77 -12.32 2.13
N GLY A 103 2.83 -13.25 1.91
CA GLY A 103 1.39 -12.94 2.01
C GLY A 103 0.97 -12.53 3.43
N SER A 104 1.51 -13.19 4.47
CA SER A 104 1.26 -12.85 5.87
C SER A 104 1.80 -11.47 6.22
N ASP A 105 2.97 -11.14 5.71
CA ASP A 105 3.63 -9.87 6.00
C ASP A 105 2.88 -8.71 5.34
N LEU A 106 2.48 -8.86 4.06
CA LEU A 106 1.63 -7.87 3.36
C LEU A 106 0.30 -7.65 4.08
N TRP A 107 -0.37 -8.72 4.52
CA TRP A 107 -1.59 -8.61 5.33
C TRP A 107 -1.35 -7.80 6.61
N SER A 108 -0.31 -8.16 7.37
CA SER A 108 0.02 -7.52 8.63
C SER A 108 0.42 -6.06 8.46
N ALA A 109 1.22 -5.74 7.43
CA ALA A 109 1.65 -4.38 7.12
C ALA A 109 0.47 -3.47 6.80
N HIS A 110 -0.43 -3.91 5.89
CA HIS A 110 -1.61 -3.14 5.52
C HIS A 110 -2.57 -2.94 6.70
N TYR A 111 -2.81 -3.95 7.52
CA TYR A 111 -3.66 -3.79 8.72
C TYR A 111 -3.00 -2.91 9.79
N SER A 112 -1.68 -2.97 9.96
CA SER A 112 -0.95 -2.06 10.85
C SER A 112 -1.11 -0.60 10.39
N ALA A 113 -0.99 -0.35 9.10
CA ALA A 113 -1.23 0.96 8.52
C ALA A 113 -2.68 1.44 8.74
N ILE A 114 -3.67 0.58 8.50
CA ILE A 114 -5.09 0.88 8.73
C ILE A 114 -5.36 1.24 10.19
N LEU A 115 -4.85 0.45 11.14
CA LEU A 115 -5.06 0.69 12.56
C LEU A 115 -4.44 2.02 13.02
N ASN A 116 -3.23 2.32 12.54
CA ASN A 116 -2.57 3.59 12.85
C ASN A 116 -3.34 4.79 12.27
N VAL A 117 -3.75 4.71 11.02
CA VAL A 117 -4.57 5.73 10.36
C VAL A 117 -5.93 5.92 11.07
N ASN A 118 -6.61 4.83 11.43
CA ASN A 118 -7.88 4.90 12.14
C ASN A 118 -7.74 5.54 13.52
N THR A 119 -6.67 5.24 14.26
CA THR A 119 -6.41 5.83 15.57
C THR A 119 -6.20 7.35 15.45
N ALA A 120 -5.42 7.79 14.46
CA ALA A 120 -5.21 9.20 14.19
C ALA A 120 -6.50 9.89 13.73
N LEU A 121 -7.27 9.27 12.83
CA LEU A 121 -8.56 9.80 12.35
C LEU A 121 -9.58 9.92 13.49
N HIS A 122 -9.63 8.93 14.39
CA HIS A 122 -10.46 8.99 15.59
C HIS A 122 -10.12 10.20 16.47
N ALA A 123 -8.83 10.46 16.69
CA ALA A 123 -8.38 11.63 17.45
C ALA A 123 -8.77 12.96 16.79
N VAL A 124 -8.65 13.06 15.45
CA VAL A 124 -9.09 14.23 14.68
C VAL A 124 -10.59 14.47 14.85
N LYS A 125 -11.42 13.45 14.65
CA LYS A 125 -12.89 13.55 14.73
C LYS A 125 -13.39 13.86 16.15
N ASN A 126 -12.69 13.40 17.18
CA ASN A 126 -13.09 13.63 18.58
C ASN A 126 -12.55 14.95 19.17
N GLY A 127 -11.93 15.82 18.36
CA GLY A 127 -11.49 17.13 18.78
C GLY A 127 -10.24 17.11 19.69
N ASN A 128 -9.43 16.04 19.62
CA ASN A 128 -8.19 15.94 20.40
C ASN A 128 -7.08 16.84 19.83
N VAL A 129 -7.14 17.16 18.52
CA VAL A 129 -6.14 17.95 17.82
C VAL A 129 -6.33 19.45 18.17
N GLN A 130 -5.34 20.02 18.83
CA GLN A 130 -5.35 21.41 19.28
C GLN A 130 -4.72 22.32 18.21
N ASN A 131 -5.08 23.60 18.25
CA ASN A 131 -4.51 24.62 17.36
C ASN A 131 -4.67 24.32 15.84
N ALA A 132 -5.67 23.53 15.47
CA ALA A 132 -6.04 23.24 14.10
C ALA A 132 -7.26 24.07 13.70
N THR A 133 -7.22 24.63 12.49
CA THR A 133 -8.38 25.25 11.87
C THR A 133 -9.34 24.17 11.34
N PRO A 134 -10.59 24.49 11.04
CA PRO A 134 -11.49 23.53 10.35
C PRO A 134 -10.91 23.00 9.02
N GLU A 135 -10.16 23.84 8.30
CA GLU A 135 -9.49 23.48 7.07
C GLU A 135 -8.35 22.47 7.32
N ASP A 136 -7.52 22.68 8.34
CA ASP A 136 -6.49 21.73 8.75
C ASP A 136 -7.10 20.36 9.09
N LEU A 137 -8.22 20.35 9.82
CA LEU A 137 -8.92 19.12 10.19
C LEU A 137 -9.48 18.41 8.93
N ASP A 138 -10.03 19.13 7.97
CA ASP A 138 -10.50 18.55 6.71
C ASP A 138 -9.34 17.96 5.90
N LEU A 139 -8.20 18.60 5.84
CA LEU A 139 -6.99 18.07 5.18
C LEU A 139 -6.50 16.79 5.86
N LEU A 140 -6.46 16.74 7.19
CA LEU A 140 -6.09 15.54 7.93
C LEU A 140 -7.08 14.38 7.71
N ILE A 141 -8.38 14.67 7.70
CA ILE A 141 -9.42 13.67 7.38
C ILE A 141 -9.23 13.14 5.95
N GLY A 142 -8.97 14.03 4.99
CA GLY A 142 -8.71 13.67 3.60
C GLY A 142 -7.51 12.74 3.45
N GLN A 143 -6.39 13.07 4.11
CA GLN A 143 -5.19 12.21 4.10
C GLN A 143 -5.46 10.84 4.75
N ALA A 144 -6.10 10.82 5.92
CA ALA A 144 -6.44 9.58 6.61
C ALA A 144 -7.32 8.66 5.74
N LYS A 145 -8.37 9.20 5.14
CA LYS A 145 -9.27 8.45 4.27
C LYS A 145 -8.58 7.96 3.00
N PHE A 146 -7.73 8.78 2.40
CA PHE A 146 -6.89 8.37 1.27
C PHE A 146 -6.04 7.14 1.61
N LEU A 147 -5.29 7.20 2.72
CA LEU A 147 -4.42 6.11 3.16
C LEU A 147 -5.20 4.84 3.52
N ARG A 148 -6.35 4.99 4.18
CA ARG A 148 -7.21 3.85 4.52
C ARG A 148 -7.76 3.19 3.26
N ALA A 149 -8.28 3.97 2.33
CA ALA A 149 -8.77 3.47 1.04
C ALA A 149 -7.68 2.74 0.25
N TYR A 150 -6.47 3.29 0.18
CA TYR A 150 -5.35 2.64 -0.48
C TYR A 150 -5.02 1.28 0.16
N ASN A 151 -4.91 1.21 1.48
CA ASN A 151 -4.62 -0.05 2.16
C ASN A 151 -5.71 -1.10 1.95
N TYR A 152 -6.99 -0.73 2.01
CA TYR A 152 -8.09 -1.65 1.69
C TYR A 152 -8.12 -2.03 0.21
N PHE A 153 -7.76 -1.13 -0.69
CA PHE A 153 -7.66 -1.42 -2.11
C PHE A 153 -6.57 -2.46 -2.42
N MET A 154 -5.44 -2.41 -1.70
CA MET A 154 -4.43 -3.46 -1.80
C MET A 154 -4.92 -4.78 -1.22
N LEU A 155 -5.47 -4.77 -0.01
CA LEU A 155 -5.97 -5.97 0.67
C LEU A 155 -7.06 -6.71 -0.15
N VAL A 156 -8.06 -5.98 -0.65
CA VAL A 156 -9.18 -6.61 -1.38
C VAL A 156 -8.73 -7.23 -2.70
N ARG A 157 -7.75 -6.63 -3.38
CA ARG A 157 -7.19 -7.17 -4.63
C ARG A 157 -6.36 -8.43 -4.39
N MET A 158 -5.63 -8.51 -3.26
CA MET A 158 -4.81 -9.66 -2.91
C MET A 158 -5.60 -10.79 -2.25
N PHE A 159 -6.48 -10.48 -1.32
CA PHE A 159 -7.11 -11.46 -0.43
C PHE A 159 -8.61 -11.64 -0.65
N GLY A 160 -9.23 -10.87 -1.54
CA GLY A 160 -10.69 -10.85 -1.70
C GLY A 160 -11.37 -10.09 -0.55
N GLY A 161 -12.51 -10.58 -0.08
CA GLY A 161 -13.19 -9.99 1.08
C GLY A 161 -12.31 -10.07 2.34
N VAL A 162 -12.29 -9.00 3.15
CA VAL A 162 -11.46 -8.87 4.36
C VAL A 162 -12.22 -8.19 5.49
N PRO A 163 -11.84 -8.35 6.76
CA PRO A 163 -12.44 -7.58 7.86
C PRO A 163 -12.32 -6.07 7.64
N VAL A 164 -13.43 -5.35 7.76
CA VAL A 164 -13.48 -3.89 7.64
C VAL A 164 -13.40 -3.27 9.02
N ILE A 165 -12.26 -2.64 9.32
CA ILE A 165 -11.97 -1.93 10.56
C ILE A 165 -11.90 -0.44 10.25
N THR A 166 -12.72 0.37 10.93
CA THR A 166 -12.75 1.84 10.78
C THR A 166 -12.38 2.51 12.09
N ASP A 167 -12.28 3.83 12.07
CA ASP A 167 -12.07 4.66 13.27
C ASP A 167 -13.23 4.59 14.29
N GLU A 168 -14.39 4.06 13.88
CA GLU A 168 -15.57 3.84 14.72
C GLU A 168 -15.69 2.39 15.21
N THR A 169 -14.83 1.48 14.73
CA THR A 169 -14.87 0.07 15.12
C THR A 169 -14.37 -0.06 16.57
N PRO A 170 -15.14 -0.65 17.49
CA PRO A 170 -14.65 -0.98 18.82
C PRO A 170 -13.43 -1.90 18.72
N ASP A 171 -12.58 -1.92 19.77
CA ASP A 171 -11.36 -2.71 19.81
C ASP A 171 -11.49 -4.05 19.02
N PRO A 172 -10.85 -4.17 17.85
CA PRO A 172 -11.02 -5.32 16.97
C PRO A 172 -10.35 -6.59 17.52
N VAL A 173 -9.48 -6.46 18.50
CA VAL A 173 -8.86 -7.62 19.19
C VAL A 173 -9.86 -8.24 20.17
N ALA A 174 -10.56 -7.39 20.92
CA ALA A 174 -11.59 -7.85 21.84
C ALA A 174 -12.90 -8.24 21.10
N ASN A 175 -13.17 -7.64 19.95
CA ASN A 175 -14.36 -7.84 19.14
C ASN A 175 -13.98 -8.20 17.70
N PRO A 176 -13.50 -9.43 17.44
CA PRO A 176 -13.06 -9.82 16.11
C PRO A 176 -14.21 -9.78 15.10
N LEU A 177 -13.90 -9.32 13.90
CA LEU A 177 -14.87 -9.17 12.80
C LEU A 177 -14.72 -10.31 11.78
N PRO A 178 -15.81 -10.79 11.16
CA PRO A 178 -15.72 -11.65 10.00
C PRO A 178 -15.20 -10.87 8.78
N ARG A 179 -14.90 -11.58 7.71
CA ARG A 179 -14.61 -10.96 6.41
C ARG A 179 -15.87 -10.28 5.88
N ALA A 180 -15.75 -9.04 5.49
CA ALA A 180 -16.73 -8.37 4.65
C ALA A 180 -16.64 -8.91 3.21
N SER A 181 -17.70 -8.84 2.45
CA SER A 181 -17.68 -9.18 1.03
C SER A 181 -16.79 -8.22 0.24
N VAL A 182 -16.33 -8.66 -0.92
CA VAL A 182 -15.54 -7.80 -1.84
C VAL A 182 -16.29 -6.50 -2.15
N ALA A 183 -17.59 -6.56 -2.35
CA ALA A 183 -18.42 -5.37 -2.63
C ALA A 183 -18.43 -4.38 -1.45
N GLU A 184 -18.64 -4.86 -0.22
CA GLU A 184 -18.64 -4.01 0.98
C GLU A 184 -17.28 -3.35 1.23
N VAL A 185 -16.18 -4.04 0.92
CA VAL A 185 -14.83 -3.45 1.02
C VAL A 185 -14.68 -2.33 -0.03
N TYR A 186 -15.15 -2.55 -1.27
CA TYR A 186 -15.13 -1.50 -2.29
C TYR A 186 -16.05 -0.33 -1.97
N ASP A 187 -17.17 -0.53 -1.29
CA ASP A 187 -18.04 0.58 -0.84
C ASP A 187 -17.26 1.53 0.08
N LEU A 188 -16.46 1.00 1.02
CA LEU A 188 -15.59 1.82 1.86
C LEU A 188 -14.50 2.52 1.03
N ILE A 189 -13.83 1.81 0.13
CA ILE A 189 -12.76 2.35 -0.72
C ILE A 189 -13.27 3.53 -1.54
N VAL A 190 -14.40 3.37 -2.21
CA VAL A 190 -15.02 4.41 -3.04
C VAL A 190 -15.44 5.62 -2.19
N SER A 191 -16.06 5.37 -1.03
CA SER A 191 -16.44 6.43 -0.10
C SER A 191 -15.24 7.24 0.37
N ASP A 192 -14.17 6.56 0.80
CA ASP A 192 -13.00 7.20 1.36
C ASP A 192 -12.17 7.95 0.29
N PHE A 193 -11.97 7.39 -0.91
CA PHE A 193 -11.31 8.12 -1.99
C PHE A 193 -12.13 9.32 -2.49
N THR A 194 -13.48 9.21 -2.50
CA THR A 194 -14.35 10.32 -2.87
C THR A 194 -14.23 11.48 -1.87
N ASP A 195 -14.27 11.17 -0.58
CA ASP A 195 -14.09 12.17 0.46
C ASP A 195 -12.67 12.77 0.45
N ALA A 196 -11.65 11.94 0.21
CA ALA A 196 -10.28 12.40 0.06
C ALA A 196 -10.13 13.36 -1.13
N ALA A 197 -10.68 13.01 -2.29
CA ALA A 197 -10.65 13.87 -3.49
C ALA A 197 -11.32 15.23 -3.26
N ALA A 198 -12.36 15.28 -2.42
CA ALA A 198 -13.08 16.51 -2.10
C ALA A 198 -12.35 17.41 -1.07
N LYS A 199 -11.52 16.81 -0.19
CA LYS A 199 -10.87 17.50 0.92
C LYS A 199 -9.41 17.85 0.67
N LEU A 200 -8.72 17.07 -0.15
CA LEU A 200 -7.30 17.28 -0.42
C LEU A 200 -7.08 18.39 -1.46
N PRO A 201 -5.98 19.14 -1.38
CA PRO A 201 -5.63 20.15 -2.36
C PRO A 201 -5.10 19.52 -3.65
N SER A 202 -5.05 20.30 -4.75
CA SER A 202 -4.41 19.86 -5.99
C SER A 202 -2.87 19.78 -5.87
N SER A 203 -2.28 20.58 -4.96
CA SER A 203 -0.86 20.55 -4.64
C SER A 203 -0.62 21.04 -3.21
N TRP A 204 0.50 20.64 -2.61
CA TRP A 204 0.89 21.03 -1.25
C TRP A 204 1.96 22.12 -1.28
N ALA A 205 1.72 23.19 -0.53
CA ALA A 205 2.67 24.31 -0.41
C ALA A 205 3.90 23.97 0.46
N ASP A 206 3.74 23.05 1.40
CA ASP A 206 4.75 22.66 2.38
C ASP A 206 5.61 21.45 1.94
N GLY A 207 5.46 21.03 0.71
CA GLY A 207 6.32 20.01 0.08
C GLY A 207 5.58 18.87 -0.60
N PRO A 208 6.26 18.22 -1.55
CA PRO A 208 5.71 17.10 -2.31
C PRO A 208 5.65 15.81 -1.48
N GLY A 209 4.91 14.83 -1.97
CA GLY A 209 4.86 13.47 -1.40
C GLY A 209 3.60 13.18 -0.60
N LYS A 210 2.87 14.20 -0.13
CA LYS A 210 1.54 14.02 0.45
C LYS A 210 0.50 13.72 -0.64
N PRO A 211 -0.56 12.94 -0.34
CA PRO A 211 -1.61 12.67 -1.31
C PRO A 211 -2.38 13.93 -1.71
N THR A 212 -2.73 14.05 -2.99
CA THR A 212 -3.47 15.17 -3.57
C THR A 212 -4.88 14.75 -4.00
N SER A 213 -5.73 15.72 -4.28
CA SER A 213 -7.05 15.48 -4.88
C SER A 213 -6.95 14.67 -6.19
N GLY A 214 -5.96 15.00 -7.04
CA GLY A 214 -5.72 14.28 -8.29
C GLY A 214 -5.27 12.83 -8.06
N ALA A 215 -4.38 12.59 -7.11
CA ALA A 215 -3.99 11.22 -6.72
C ALA A 215 -5.18 10.40 -6.19
N ALA A 216 -6.05 11.02 -5.37
CA ALA A 216 -7.27 10.38 -4.88
C ALA A 216 -8.24 10.03 -6.02
N LYS A 217 -8.44 10.93 -6.98
CA LYS A 217 -9.26 10.66 -8.17
C LYS A 217 -8.65 9.58 -9.06
N GLY A 218 -7.33 9.59 -9.27
CA GLY A 218 -6.64 8.57 -10.04
C GLY A 218 -6.81 7.17 -9.46
N LEU A 219 -6.63 7.01 -8.14
CA LEU A 219 -6.86 5.74 -7.45
C LEU A 219 -8.35 5.36 -7.38
N LEU A 220 -9.26 6.34 -7.28
CA LEU A 220 -10.70 6.10 -7.39
C LEU A 220 -11.08 5.57 -8.79
N ALA A 221 -10.53 6.15 -9.85
CA ALA A 221 -10.72 5.66 -11.21
C ALA A 221 -10.21 4.23 -11.38
N LYS A 222 -9.02 3.92 -10.81
CA LYS A 222 -8.44 2.58 -10.78
C LYS A 222 -9.31 1.59 -10.00
N ALA A 223 -9.89 2.02 -8.87
CA ALA A 223 -10.82 1.20 -8.09
C ALA A 223 -12.10 0.89 -8.90
N TYR A 224 -12.70 1.88 -9.54
CA TYR A 224 -13.86 1.65 -10.42
C TYR A 224 -13.53 0.72 -11.59
N LEU A 225 -12.36 0.88 -12.23
CA LEU A 225 -11.92 -0.01 -13.29
C LEU A 225 -11.79 -1.46 -12.79
N THR A 226 -11.22 -1.65 -11.61
CA THR A 226 -11.11 -2.98 -10.99
C THR A 226 -12.47 -3.58 -10.66
N MET A 227 -13.40 -2.79 -10.11
CA MET A 227 -14.78 -3.23 -9.85
C MET A 227 -15.54 -3.64 -11.12
N ALA A 228 -15.23 -3.02 -12.25
CA ALA A 228 -15.85 -3.34 -13.53
C ALA A 228 -15.41 -4.69 -14.11
N THR A 229 -14.34 -5.27 -13.59
CA THR A 229 -13.74 -6.54 -14.01
C THR A 229 -13.91 -7.63 -12.96
N ALA A 230 -13.29 -8.78 -13.12
CA ALA A 230 -13.36 -9.85 -12.13
C ALA A 230 -12.75 -9.43 -10.77
N PRO A 231 -13.28 -9.93 -9.65
CA PRO A 231 -14.38 -10.89 -9.53
C PRO A 231 -15.79 -10.27 -9.54
N LEU A 232 -15.93 -8.94 -9.36
CA LEU A 232 -17.25 -8.30 -9.24
C LEU A 232 -18.00 -8.23 -10.57
N ASN A 233 -17.28 -7.97 -11.67
CA ASN A 233 -17.85 -7.77 -13.00
C ASN A 233 -19.00 -6.73 -13.04
N ALA A 234 -18.91 -5.71 -12.19
CA ALA A 234 -19.87 -4.62 -12.10
C ALA A 234 -19.60 -3.59 -13.23
N THR A 235 -19.95 -3.97 -14.47
CA THR A 235 -19.53 -3.31 -15.71
C THR A 235 -19.99 -1.86 -15.85
N GLU A 236 -21.00 -1.43 -15.10
CA GLU A 236 -21.44 -0.02 -14.99
C GLU A 236 -20.34 0.89 -14.42
N ASN A 237 -19.35 0.33 -13.74
CA ASN A 237 -18.24 1.11 -13.21
C ASN A 237 -17.20 1.52 -14.27
N TYR A 238 -17.21 0.93 -15.48
CA TYR A 238 -16.38 1.46 -16.58
C TYR A 238 -16.69 2.92 -16.88
N ALA A 239 -17.97 3.30 -16.92
CA ALA A 239 -18.36 4.69 -17.15
C ALA A 239 -17.89 5.63 -16.01
N LYS A 240 -17.92 5.15 -14.75
CA LYS A 240 -17.41 5.92 -13.61
C LYS A 240 -15.89 6.04 -13.64
N ALA A 241 -15.18 4.96 -13.96
CA ALA A 241 -13.73 4.97 -14.12
C ALA A 241 -13.29 5.98 -15.18
N ALA A 242 -13.93 5.93 -16.37
CA ALA A 242 -13.65 6.86 -17.46
C ALA A 242 -13.92 8.31 -17.05
N ALA A 243 -15.08 8.59 -16.44
CA ALA A 243 -15.42 9.95 -16.01
C ALA A 243 -14.43 10.50 -14.97
N THR A 244 -14.07 9.68 -13.96
CA THR A 244 -13.15 10.11 -12.90
C THR A 244 -11.72 10.30 -13.42
N ALA A 245 -11.23 9.42 -14.31
CA ALA A 245 -9.93 9.59 -14.96
C ALA A 245 -9.91 10.85 -15.86
N LEU A 246 -11.00 11.12 -16.58
CA LEU A 246 -11.13 12.30 -17.42
C LEU A 246 -11.07 13.61 -16.60
N GLU A 247 -11.64 13.64 -15.39
CA GLU A 247 -11.49 14.78 -14.48
C GLU A 247 -10.02 15.09 -14.17
N VAL A 248 -9.20 14.06 -13.93
CA VAL A 248 -7.75 14.23 -13.70
C VAL A 248 -7.07 14.74 -14.96
N ILE A 249 -7.39 14.18 -16.13
CA ILE A 249 -6.80 14.59 -17.41
C ILE A 249 -7.13 16.04 -17.71
N GLN A 250 -8.37 16.45 -17.48
CA GLN A 250 -8.86 17.81 -17.76
C GLN A 250 -8.43 18.84 -16.72
N SER A 251 -7.97 18.43 -15.54
CA SER A 251 -7.47 19.37 -14.52
C SER A 251 -6.25 20.16 -15.01
N GLY A 252 -5.39 19.51 -15.82
CA GLY A 252 -4.12 20.06 -16.26
C GLY A 252 -3.05 20.11 -15.17
N ASP A 253 -3.31 19.52 -13.99
CA ASP A 253 -2.37 19.51 -12.86
C ASP A 253 -1.20 18.54 -13.10
N TYR A 254 -1.36 17.57 -14.02
CA TYR A 254 -0.37 16.54 -14.33
C TYR A 254 -0.09 16.47 -15.83
N SER A 255 1.11 16.01 -16.18
CA SER A 255 1.51 15.76 -17.56
C SER A 255 2.58 14.68 -17.65
N LEU A 256 2.68 14.01 -18.80
CA LEU A 256 3.78 13.10 -19.07
C LEU A 256 5.12 13.86 -19.09
N VAL A 257 6.15 13.25 -18.50
CA VAL A 257 7.54 13.70 -18.70
C VAL A 257 7.92 13.43 -20.15
N THR A 258 8.37 14.47 -20.87
CA THR A 258 8.59 14.40 -22.32
C THR A 258 9.67 13.38 -22.70
N ASP A 259 10.79 13.37 -21.96
CA ASP A 259 11.89 12.41 -22.18
C ASP A 259 11.69 11.17 -21.30
N ILE A 260 11.44 10.03 -21.95
CA ILE A 260 11.22 8.75 -21.26
C ILE A 260 12.36 8.37 -20.31
N THR A 261 13.60 8.78 -20.60
CA THR A 261 14.78 8.50 -19.78
C THR A 261 14.77 9.26 -18.45
N GLN A 262 13.95 10.30 -18.34
CA GLN A 262 13.89 11.19 -17.19
C GLN A 262 12.71 10.88 -16.23
N VAL A 263 11.81 10.00 -16.61
CA VAL A 263 10.61 9.68 -15.79
C VAL A 263 11.00 9.25 -14.37
N PHE A 264 12.01 8.39 -14.26
CA PHE A 264 12.48 7.85 -12.98
C PHE A 264 13.81 8.47 -12.51
N SER A 265 14.15 9.67 -12.98
CA SER A 265 15.32 10.39 -12.44
C SER A 265 15.03 10.97 -11.06
N LEU A 266 16.06 11.17 -10.25
CA LEU A 266 15.93 11.82 -8.94
C LEU A 266 15.36 13.23 -9.04
N ASP A 267 15.63 13.95 -10.13
CA ASP A 267 15.09 15.29 -10.38
C ASP A 267 13.57 15.28 -10.62
N ASN A 268 13.03 14.16 -11.10
CA ASN A 268 11.61 13.99 -11.39
C ASN A 268 10.85 13.13 -10.38
N LYS A 269 11.47 12.78 -9.26
CA LYS A 269 10.79 11.94 -8.25
C LYS A 269 9.48 12.55 -7.69
N TYR A 270 9.34 13.87 -7.84
CA TYR A 270 8.12 14.63 -7.57
C TYR A 270 7.71 15.47 -8.79
N GLY A 271 8.08 15.01 -9.97
CA GLY A 271 7.81 15.69 -11.25
C GLY A 271 6.33 15.64 -11.63
N PRO A 272 5.99 16.27 -12.77
CA PRO A 272 4.60 16.48 -13.18
C PRO A 272 3.85 15.17 -13.50
N GLU A 273 4.55 14.07 -13.68
CA GLU A 273 3.95 12.76 -13.92
C GLU A 273 3.68 11.97 -12.64
N MET A 274 4.45 12.21 -11.56
CA MET A 274 4.33 11.48 -10.30
C MET A 274 3.16 12.02 -9.47
N MET A 275 2.07 11.26 -9.39
CA MET A 275 0.88 11.66 -8.65
C MET A 275 0.96 11.29 -7.18
N TRP A 276 1.44 10.07 -6.89
CA TRP A 276 1.73 9.61 -5.54
C TRP A 276 2.66 8.40 -5.57
N SER A 277 3.56 8.31 -4.57
CA SER A 277 4.62 7.29 -4.50
C SER A 277 4.97 6.94 -3.05
N PHE A 278 5.62 5.80 -2.89
CA PHE A 278 6.44 5.56 -1.71
C PHE A 278 7.65 6.52 -1.77
N ASN A 279 7.75 7.40 -0.78
CA ASN A 279 8.76 8.44 -0.76
C ASN A 279 10.02 7.96 -0.04
N SER A 280 11.17 8.04 -0.71
CA SER A 280 12.46 7.65 -0.17
C SER A 280 13.24 8.86 0.31
N THR A 281 13.89 8.74 1.47
CA THR A 281 14.79 9.74 2.04
C THR A 281 15.98 9.04 2.69
N TYR A 282 17.16 9.69 2.71
CA TYR A 282 18.35 9.13 3.38
C TYR A 282 18.20 9.02 4.91
N ASP A 283 17.36 9.88 5.50
CA ASP A 283 17.23 9.97 6.96
C ASP A 283 16.26 8.93 7.55
N ASP A 284 15.37 8.37 6.72
CA ASP A 284 14.29 7.47 7.19
C ASP A 284 14.29 6.16 6.40
N VAL A 285 13.91 6.23 5.13
CA VAL A 285 13.77 5.05 4.26
C VAL A 285 14.48 5.27 2.94
N ALA A 286 15.63 4.65 2.78
CA ALA A 286 16.39 4.63 1.53
C ALA A 286 16.18 3.31 0.79
N THR A 287 16.35 3.31 -0.53
CA THR A 287 16.30 2.11 -1.34
C THR A 287 17.69 1.53 -1.56
N ASP A 288 17.79 0.21 -1.62
CA ASP A 288 19.00 -0.51 -2.00
C ASP A 288 19.07 -0.71 -3.51
N PRO A 289 19.83 0.11 -4.26
CA PRO A 289 19.85 0.02 -5.71
C PRO A 289 20.48 -1.28 -6.25
N GLN A 290 21.25 -1.98 -5.43
CA GLN A 290 21.91 -3.24 -5.81
C GLN A 290 20.92 -4.36 -6.15
N ILE A 291 19.71 -4.32 -5.60
CA ILE A 291 18.65 -5.29 -5.90
C ILE A 291 18.32 -5.32 -7.40
N TRP A 292 18.31 -4.13 -8.03
CA TRP A 292 17.93 -3.94 -9.43
C TRP A 292 19.07 -4.15 -10.42
N ALA A 293 20.29 -4.18 -9.93
CA ALA A 293 21.49 -4.24 -10.76
C ALA A 293 22.01 -5.67 -10.90
N PRO A 294 22.52 -6.05 -12.09
CA PRO A 294 23.19 -7.32 -12.28
C PRO A 294 24.53 -7.39 -11.52
N GLU A 295 25.00 -8.60 -11.21
CA GLU A 295 26.34 -8.81 -10.59
C GLU A 295 27.48 -8.21 -11.43
N ASN A 296 27.32 -8.13 -12.75
CA ASN A 296 28.28 -7.45 -13.66
C ASN A 296 28.40 -5.94 -13.42
N MET A 297 27.53 -5.35 -12.62
CA MET A 297 27.54 -3.96 -12.16
C MET A 297 27.79 -3.82 -10.65
N ASP A 298 28.32 -4.84 -9.99
CA ASP A 298 28.43 -4.92 -8.53
C ASP A 298 27.07 -4.90 -7.81
N GLY A 299 26.00 -5.29 -8.52
CA GLY A 299 24.66 -5.50 -7.96
C GLY A 299 24.50 -6.89 -7.33
N TRP A 300 23.35 -7.14 -6.74
CA TRP A 300 23.03 -8.44 -6.12
C TRP A 300 22.42 -9.44 -7.11
N GLY A 301 21.87 -8.94 -8.21
CA GLY A 301 21.25 -9.80 -9.22
C GLY A 301 19.90 -10.39 -8.80
N ASP A 302 19.25 -9.79 -7.80
CA ASP A 302 18.04 -10.36 -7.19
C ASP A 302 16.79 -10.19 -8.07
N ALA A 303 16.62 -9.01 -8.67
CA ALA A 303 15.45 -8.69 -9.48
C ALA A 303 15.82 -8.63 -10.97
N SER A 304 15.66 -9.72 -11.67
CA SER A 304 15.86 -9.82 -13.11
C SER A 304 14.56 -9.64 -13.91
N VAL A 305 14.71 -9.39 -15.19
CA VAL A 305 13.61 -9.31 -16.16
C VAL A 305 13.45 -10.68 -16.84
N GLU A 306 12.20 -11.09 -17.09
CA GLU A 306 11.96 -12.29 -17.87
C GLU A 306 12.48 -12.12 -19.31
N PRO A 307 13.37 -13.00 -19.80
CA PRO A 307 13.89 -12.90 -21.17
C PRO A 307 12.81 -12.90 -22.24
N ALA A 308 11.70 -13.63 -22.01
CA ALA A 308 10.57 -13.66 -22.92
C ALA A 308 9.86 -12.31 -23.00
N PHE A 309 9.78 -11.57 -21.90
CA PHE A 309 9.24 -10.22 -21.87
C PHE A 309 10.17 -9.23 -22.59
N GLU A 310 11.47 -9.28 -22.34
CA GLU A 310 12.46 -8.46 -23.03
C GLU A 310 12.39 -8.62 -24.55
N GLN A 311 12.25 -9.87 -25.04
CA GLN A 311 12.17 -10.17 -26.47
C GLN A 311 10.89 -9.64 -27.13
N GLN A 312 9.81 -9.49 -26.39
CA GLN A 312 8.55 -8.92 -26.86
C GLN A 312 8.54 -7.38 -26.80
N PHE A 313 9.46 -6.80 -26.03
CA PHE A 313 9.53 -5.34 -25.87
C PHE A 313 9.93 -4.67 -27.18
N PRO A 314 9.17 -3.67 -27.68
CA PRO A 314 9.52 -2.98 -28.92
C PRO A 314 10.93 -2.37 -28.84
N ASP A 315 11.65 -2.36 -29.97
CA ASP A 315 12.98 -1.70 -30.07
C ASP A 315 12.79 -0.18 -30.16
N GLN A 316 12.65 0.45 -29.00
CA GLN A 316 12.33 1.87 -28.83
C GLN A 316 13.06 2.46 -27.62
N PRO A 317 13.14 3.78 -27.48
CA PRO A 317 13.83 4.45 -26.35
C PRO A 317 13.36 3.99 -24.96
N ARG A 318 12.08 3.68 -24.79
CA ARG A 318 11.54 3.13 -23.54
C ARG A 318 12.23 1.83 -23.14
N LYS A 319 12.55 0.93 -24.07
CA LYS A 319 13.23 -0.33 -23.79
C LYS A 319 14.57 -0.07 -23.08
N SER A 320 15.41 0.77 -23.63
CA SER A 320 16.73 1.10 -23.04
C SER A 320 16.62 1.96 -21.78
N ALA A 321 15.54 2.73 -21.61
CA ALA A 321 15.28 3.49 -20.39
C ALA A 321 14.84 2.60 -19.21
N TYR A 322 14.15 1.49 -19.49
CA TYR A 322 13.57 0.64 -18.46
C TYR A 322 14.33 -0.65 -18.21
N LEU A 323 15.09 -1.14 -19.20
CA LEU A 323 15.82 -2.41 -19.15
C LEU A 323 17.33 -2.22 -19.28
N ILE A 324 18.11 -3.08 -18.61
CA ILE A 324 19.53 -3.26 -18.84
C ILE A 324 19.66 -4.53 -19.69
N THR A 325 19.89 -4.35 -20.99
CA THR A 325 20.05 -5.45 -21.96
C THR A 325 21.48 -5.61 -22.44
N GLU A 326 22.33 -4.61 -22.17
CA GLU A 326 23.76 -4.63 -22.48
C GLU A 326 24.56 -3.80 -21.47
N LEU A 327 25.83 -4.14 -21.30
CA LEU A 327 26.82 -3.41 -20.52
C LEU A 327 28.10 -3.23 -21.33
N ASN A 328 28.50 -1.99 -21.55
CA ASN A 328 29.71 -1.66 -22.34
C ASN A 328 29.73 -2.30 -23.74
N GLY A 329 28.57 -2.42 -24.38
CA GLY A 329 28.41 -3.03 -25.71
C GLY A 329 28.40 -4.57 -25.69
N VAL A 330 28.35 -5.21 -24.54
CA VAL A 330 28.21 -6.67 -24.39
C VAL A 330 26.78 -6.95 -24.00
N PRO A 331 26.01 -7.69 -24.83
CA PRO A 331 24.62 -8.05 -24.53
C PRO A 331 24.55 -9.02 -23.35
N TYR A 332 23.41 -9.02 -22.64
CA TYR A 332 23.23 -9.85 -21.43
C TYR A 332 23.41 -11.35 -21.71
N THR A 333 23.17 -11.82 -22.94
CA THR A 333 23.38 -13.20 -23.36
C THR A 333 24.83 -13.65 -23.31
N ASP A 334 25.76 -12.71 -23.36
CA ASP A 334 27.19 -12.92 -23.38
C ASP A 334 27.90 -12.52 -22.08
N TRP A 335 27.14 -12.20 -21.03
CA TRP A 335 27.71 -11.89 -19.72
C TRP A 335 28.31 -13.14 -19.05
N ASP A 336 29.33 -12.94 -18.21
CA ASP A 336 29.99 -14.02 -17.48
C ASP A 336 29.13 -14.65 -16.40
N VAL A 337 28.20 -13.86 -15.84
CA VAL A 337 27.28 -14.23 -14.75
C VAL A 337 25.88 -13.83 -15.16
N GLN A 338 24.90 -14.67 -14.90
CA GLN A 338 23.48 -14.37 -15.11
C GLN A 338 23.14 -13.84 -16.52
N HIS A 339 22.84 -14.74 -17.45
CA HIS A 339 22.46 -14.44 -18.83
C HIS A 339 20.99 -13.97 -18.93
N THR A 340 20.60 -12.93 -18.19
CA THR A 340 19.23 -12.39 -18.13
C THR A 340 19.29 -10.84 -18.09
N PRO A 341 18.31 -10.15 -18.68
CA PRO A 341 18.25 -8.69 -18.59
C PRO A 341 17.83 -8.25 -17.18
N TYR A 342 18.07 -6.96 -16.85
CA TYR A 342 17.79 -6.38 -15.53
C TYR A 342 16.99 -5.10 -15.62
N ILE A 343 16.49 -4.62 -14.47
CA ILE A 343 15.63 -3.44 -14.35
C ILE A 343 16.50 -2.19 -14.25
N ARG A 344 16.42 -1.29 -15.25
CA ARG A 344 17.06 0.02 -15.23
C ARG A 344 16.19 1.09 -14.57
N LYS A 345 14.91 0.93 -14.58
CA LYS A 345 13.90 1.92 -14.18
C LYS A 345 14.23 2.63 -12.85
N PHE A 346 14.77 1.89 -11.87
CA PHE A 346 15.13 2.39 -10.54
C PHE A 346 16.64 2.62 -10.34
N LEU A 347 17.42 2.64 -11.41
CA LEU A 347 18.87 2.85 -11.39
C LEU A 347 19.30 4.18 -12.04
N ASN A 348 18.38 5.12 -12.27
CA ASN A 348 18.72 6.47 -12.71
C ASN A 348 19.10 7.34 -11.49
N ILE A 349 20.21 6.95 -10.86
CA ILE A 349 20.74 7.47 -9.60
C ILE A 349 22.21 7.87 -9.79
N THR A 350 22.80 8.50 -8.78
CA THR A 350 24.22 8.83 -8.81
C THR A 350 25.11 7.61 -8.53
N LYS A 351 26.38 7.67 -8.94
CA LYS A 351 27.34 6.62 -8.58
C LYS A 351 27.55 6.53 -7.06
N ASP A 352 27.52 7.66 -6.37
CA ASP A 352 27.69 7.70 -4.92
C ASP A 352 26.50 7.01 -4.21
N ASP A 353 25.26 7.17 -4.70
CA ASP A 353 24.08 6.45 -4.20
C ASP A 353 24.26 4.94 -4.40
N PHE A 354 24.74 4.52 -5.57
CA PHE A 354 24.98 3.12 -5.85
C PHE A 354 26.06 2.54 -4.93
N ASP A 355 27.22 3.19 -4.85
CA ASP A 355 28.36 2.73 -4.05
C ASP A 355 28.06 2.73 -2.53
N SER A 356 27.15 3.58 -2.07
CA SER A 356 26.75 3.66 -0.65
C SER A 356 25.63 2.70 -0.28
N TYR A 357 25.11 1.91 -1.21
CA TYR A 357 23.94 1.04 -0.99
C TYR A 357 22.70 1.79 -0.51
N SER A 358 22.51 3.02 -0.99
CA SER A 358 21.43 3.87 -0.53
C SER A 358 21.02 4.89 -1.59
N SER A 359 19.77 4.89 -1.95
CA SER A 359 19.20 5.82 -2.92
C SER A 359 17.91 6.43 -2.40
N THR A 360 17.60 7.62 -2.89
CA THR A 360 16.34 8.32 -2.57
C THR A 360 15.34 8.28 -3.72
N ILE A 361 15.45 7.29 -4.61
CA ILE A 361 14.46 7.12 -5.68
C ILE A 361 13.11 6.71 -5.10
N ASN A 362 12.04 7.33 -5.58
CA ASN A 362 10.68 7.00 -5.16
C ASN A 362 10.12 5.84 -6.00
N PHE A 363 9.25 5.02 -5.39
CA PHE A 363 8.48 4.00 -6.10
C PHE A 363 7.06 4.50 -6.35
N PRO A 364 6.64 4.65 -7.62
CA PRO A 364 5.32 5.16 -7.94
C PRO A 364 4.22 4.17 -7.52
N ILE A 365 3.14 4.71 -6.95
CA ILE A 365 1.89 3.99 -6.68
C ILE A 365 0.87 4.33 -7.76
N ILE A 366 0.87 5.58 -8.19
CA ILE A 366 0.09 6.06 -9.33
C ILE A 366 0.80 7.23 -10.00
N ARG A 367 0.85 7.21 -11.31
CA ARG A 367 1.38 8.30 -12.13
C ARG A 367 0.43 8.61 -13.28
N TYR A 368 0.64 9.75 -13.94
CA TYR A 368 -0.29 10.25 -14.95
C TYR A 368 -0.44 9.31 -16.15
N ALA A 369 0.63 8.59 -16.54
CA ALA A 369 0.55 7.57 -17.58
C ALA A 369 -0.48 6.48 -17.26
N ASP A 370 -0.55 6.03 -16.00
CA ASP A 370 -1.55 5.06 -15.55
C ASP A 370 -2.98 5.61 -15.68
N VAL A 371 -3.21 6.88 -15.33
CA VAL A 371 -4.53 7.52 -15.49
C VAL A 371 -4.96 7.60 -16.97
N LEU A 372 -4.03 7.90 -17.87
CA LEU A 372 -4.31 7.89 -19.31
C LEU A 372 -4.73 6.50 -19.80
N LEU A 373 -4.05 5.46 -19.34
CA LEU A 373 -4.34 4.06 -19.70
C LEU A 373 -5.64 3.56 -19.04
N ILE A 374 -5.93 3.96 -17.79
CA ILE A 374 -7.22 3.70 -17.12
C ILE A 374 -8.36 4.33 -17.94
N TYR A 375 -8.20 5.58 -18.37
CA TYR A 375 -9.19 6.26 -19.19
C TYR A 375 -9.41 5.55 -20.53
N ALA A 376 -8.33 5.18 -21.22
CA ALA A 376 -8.40 4.52 -22.53
C ALA A 376 -9.17 3.19 -22.44
N GLU A 377 -8.85 2.33 -21.45
CA GLU A 377 -9.55 1.07 -21.23
C GLU A 377 -11.02 1.29 -20.85
N ALA A 378 -11.27 2.13 -19.85
CA ALA A 378 -12.60 2.34 -19.31
C ALA A 378 -13.55 2.97 -20.34
N ALA A 379 -13.08 3.95 -21.10
CA ALA A 379 -13.88 4.59 -22.15
C ALA A 379 -14.18 3.64 -23.32
N ASN A 380 -13.21 2.83 -23.75
CA ASN A 380 -13.43 1.78 -24.75
C ASN A 380 -14.52 0.80 -24.30
N MET A 381 -14.42 0.33 -23.06
CA MET A 381 -15.36 -0.66 -22.52
C MET A 381 -16.77 -0.09 -22.32
N ALA A 382 -16.86 1.15 -21.82
CA ALA A 382 -18.14 1.83 -21.59
C ALA A 382 -18.88 2.19 -22.88
N ASN A 383 -18.17 2.53 -23.95
CA ASN A 383 -18.76 2.97 -25.22
C ASN A 383 -18.93 1.84 -26.24
N GLY A 384 -18.47 0.62 -25.93
CA GLY A 384 -18.58 -0.52 -26.85
C GLY A 384 -17.56 -0.51 -27.99
N GLY A 385 -16.51 0.32 -27.88
CA GLY A 385 -15.40 0.46 -28.80
C GLY A 385 -14.58 1.72 -28.52
N PRO A 386 -13.37 1.88 -29.09
CA PRO A 386 -12.50 3.01 -28.81
C PRO A 386 -13.08 4.32 -29.33
N THR A 387 -13.21 5.31 -28.46
CA THR A 387 -13.48 6.71 -28.83
C THR A 387 -12.19 7.41 -29.24
N GLN A 388 -12.29 8.55 -29.92
CA GLN A 388 -11.10 9.34 -30.32
C GLN A 388 -10.31 9.75 -29.06
N GLU A 389 -10.98 10.19 -28.01
CA GLU A 389 -10.34 10.61 -26.77
C GLU A 389 -9.62 9.44 -26.06
N ALA A 390 -10.19 8.24 -26.13
CA ALA A 390 -9.54 7.02 -25.60
C ALA A 390 -8.26 6.70 -26.40
N VAL A 391 -8.33 6.80 -27.70
CA VAL A 391 -7.18 6.62 -28.62
C VAL A 391 -6.13 7.71 -28.37
N ASP A 392 -6.53 8.95 -28.23
CA ASP A 392 -5.61 10.06 -27.96
C ASP A 392 -4.89 9.90 -26.61
N ALA A 393 -5.57 9.35 -25.60
CA ALA A 393 -4.98 9.12 -24.29
C ALA A 393 -3.86 8.08 -24.32
N ILE A 394 -4.13 6.88 -24.87
CA ILE A 394 -3.09 5.83 -24.98
C ILE A 394 -1.97 6.25 -25.93
N ASN A 395 -2.28 6.93 -27.03
CA ASN A 395 -1.29 7.37 -28.00
C ASN A 395 -0.32 8.41 -27.45
N GLN A 396 -0.68 9.20 -26.44
CA GLN A 396 0.27 10.07 -25.72
C GLN A 396 1.36 9.21 -25.03
N VAL A 397 1.01 8.08 -24.45
CA VAL A 397 1.96 7.17 -23.79
C VAL A 397 2.86 6.49 -24.82
N ILE A 398 2.27 5.94 -25.88
CA ILE A 398 3.00 5.25 -26.97
C ILE A 398 3.94 6.24 -27.70
N ASP A 399 3.48 7.44 -28.02
CA ASP A 399 4.30 8.45 -28.71
C ASP A 399 5.51 8.88 -27.86
N ARG A 400 5.30 9.08 -26.55
CA ARG A 400 6.37 9.35 -25.62
C ARG A 400 7.37 8.18 -25.53
N ALA A 401 6.90 6.92 -25.50
CA ALA A 401 7.74 5.74 -25.47
C ALA A 401 8.61 5.60 -26.71
N ASN A 402 8.13 6.07 -27.86
CA ASN A 402 8.83 6.17 -29.14
C ASN A 402 9.71 7.42 -29.28
N ASN A 403 9.77 8.27 -28.26
CA ASN A 403 10.47 9.56 -28.28
C ASN A 403 10.03 10.47 -29.44
N HIS A 404 8.73 10.48 -29.74
CA HIS A 404 8.08 11.36 -30.73
C HIS A 404 8.64 11.23 -32.17
N VAL A 405 9.15 10.04 -32.54
CA VAL A 405 9.73 9.86 -33.89
C VAL A 405 8.66 9.58 -34.96
N ALA A 406 8.91 10.00 -36.19
CA ALA A 406 7.96 9.90 -37.29
C ALA A 406 7.64 8.46 -37.74
N ASN A 407 8.58 7.52 -37.54
CA ASN A 407 8.40 6.11 -37.87
C ASN A 407 8.65 5.27 -36.60
N PRO A 408 7.68 5.20 -35.70
CA PRO A 408 7.85 4.54 -34.43
C PRO A 408 7.94 3.01 -34.58
N ALA A 409 8.72 2.38 -33.69
CA ALA A 409 8.77 0.92 -33.58
C ALA A 409 7.44 0.32 -33.10
N GLU A 410 6.72 1.08 -32.28
CA GLU A 410 5.38 0.77 -31.83
C GLU A 410 4.39 1.74 -32.51
N PRO A 411 3.48 1.26 -33.38
CA PRO A 411 2.56 2.13 -34.11
C PRO A 411 1.47 2.69 -33.21
N LEU A 412 1.06 3.92 -33.47
CA LEU A 412 -0.08 4.55 -32.80
C LEU A 412 -1.39 3.81 -33.14
N LEU A 413 -2.27 3.71 -32.15
CA LEU A 413 -3.58 3.07 -32.29
C LEU A 413 -4.59 3.99 -32.99
N THR A 414 -5.68 3.40 -33.46
CA THR A 414 -6.74 4.11 -34.19
C THR A 414 -8.13 3.67 -33.73
N THR A 415 -9.14 4.52 -33.99
CA THR A 415 -10.57 4.19 -33.75
C THR A 415 -11.12 3.08 -34.63
N ALA A 416 -10.37 2.61 -35.64
CA ALA A 416 -10.78 1.52 -36.51
C ALA A 416 -10.63 0.12 -35.84
N MET A 417 -10.01 0.06 -34.66
CA MET A 417 -9.87 -1.19 -33.93
C MET A 417 -11.22 -1.66 -33.35
N THR A 418 -11.36 -2.98 -33.21
CA THR A 418 -12.49 -3.50 -32.43
C THR A 418 -12.30 -3.21 -30.95
N LYS A 419 -13.39 -3.26 -30.19
CA LYS A 419 -13.37 -3.08 -28.73
C LYS A 419 -12.35 -4.01 -28.05
N GLU A 420 -12.37 -5.29 -28.42
CA GLU A 420 -11.50 -6.33 -27.85
C GLU A 420 -10.03 -6.13 -28.25
N ALA A 421 -9.78 -5.78 -29.52
CA ALA A 421 -8.42 -5.52 -29.99
C ALA A 421 -7.81 -4.29 -29.28
N PHE A 422 -8.60 -3.24 -29.10
CA PHE A 422 -8.16 -2.05 -28.38
C PHE A 422 -7.94 -2.34 -26.87
N ASP A 423 -8.86 -3.07 -26.23
CA ASP A 423 -8.71 -3.49 -24.83
C ASP A 423 -7.41 -4.28 -24.59
N ASN A 424 -7.14 -5.26 -25.48
CA ASN A 424 -5.89 -6.03 -25.43
C ASN A 424 -4.66 -5.13 -25.63
N ALA A 425 -4.72 -4.18 -26.55
CA ALA A 425 -3.62 -3.24 -26.77
C ALA A 425 -3.37 -2.35 -25.57
N VAL A 426 -4.42 -1.89 -24.86
CA VAL A 426 -4.26 -1.14 -23.60
C VAL A 426 -3.59 -2.00 -22.54
N ILE A 427 -3.98 -3.28 -22.38
CA ILE A 427 -3.37 -4.18 -21.40
C ILE A 427 -1.90 -4.45 -21.69
N GLU A 428 -1.52 -4.59 -22.97
CA GLU A 428 -0.11 -4.73 -23.34
C GLU A 428 0.67 -3.42 -23.17
N GLU A 429 0.08 -2.26 -23.51
CA GLU A 429 0.74 -0.98 -23.25
C GLU A 429 0.92 -0.72 -21.75
N ARG A 430 -0.05 -1.11 -20.91
CA ARG A 430 0.09 -1.08 -19.47
C ARG A 430 1.27 -1.94 -19.00
N ASN A 431 1.45 -3.13 -19.59
CA ASN A 431 2.59 -4.00 -19.30
C ASN A 431 3.93 -3.35 -19.65
N LEU A 432 4.03 -2.74 -20.83
CA LEU A 432 5.26 -2.08 -21.28
C LEU A 432 5.57 -0.79 -20.47
N GLU A 433 4.55 0.00 -20.17
CA GLU A 433 4.73 1.29 -19.51
C GLU A 433 4.89 1.17 -17.99
N LEU A 434 4.08 0.31 -17.36
CA LEU A 434 4.01 0.15 -15.91
C LEU A 434 4.77 -1.09 -15.40
N CYS A 435 5.58 -1.74 -16.25
CA CYS A 435 6.39 -2.89 -15.84
C CYS A 435 7.22 -2.54 -14.60
N PHE A 436 7.35 -3.48 -13.68
CA PHE A 436 8.08 -3.38 -12.42
C PHE A 436 7.50 -2.35 -11.41
N GLU A 437 6.31 -1.82 -11.64
CA GLU A 437 5.60 -0.91 -10.72
C GLU A 437 4.49 -1.63 -9.91
N PHE A 438 4.54 -2.94 -9.82
CA PHE A 438 3.62 -3.84 -9.07
C PHE A 438 2.17 -3.91 -9.59
N ASP A 439 1.84 -3.31 -10.72
CA ASP A 439 0.48 -3.33 -11.27
C ASP A 439 0.17 -4.56 -12.14
N ARG A 440 1.19 -5.18 -12.74
CA ARG A 440 1.00 -6.24 -13.74
C ARG A 440 0.20 -7.43 -13.21
N TRP A 441 0.52 -7.95 -12.04
CA TRP A 441 -0.23 -9.06 -11.44
C TRP A 441 -1.72 -8.72 -11.27
N PHE A 442 -2.04 -7.52 -10.82
CA PHE A 442 -3.42 -7.07 -10.65
C PHE A 442 -4.16 -6.96 -11.98
N ASP A 443 -3.49 -6.54 -13.05
CA ASP A 443 -4.08 -6.54 -14.40
C ASP A 443 -4.36 -7.97 -14.88
N LEU A 444 -3.42 -8.90 -14.70
CA LEU A 444 -3.58 -10.30 -15.07
C LEU A 444 -4.73 -10.99 -14.29
N VAL A 445 -4.84 -10.69 -13.00
CA VAL A 445 -5.89 -11.23 -12.12
C VAL A 445 -7.28 -10.68 -12.51
N ARG A 446 -7.42 -9.35 -12.64
CA ARG A 446 -8.72 -8.73 -12.97
C ARG A 446 -9.22 -9.07 -14.36
N LYS A 447 -8.31 -9.34 -15.30
CA LYS A 447 -8.62 -9.75 -16.68
C LYS A 447 -8.74 -11.27 -16.83
N ARG A 448 -8.44 -12.05 -15.80
CA ARG A 448 -8.45 -13.53 -15.81
C ARG A 448 -7.53 -14.15 -16.85
N ILE A 449 -6.36 -13.56 -17.05
CA ILE A 449 -5.34 -14.03 -18.02
C ILE A 449 -4.00 -14.41 -17.33
N LEU A 450 -3.98 -14.58 -16.00
CA LEU A 450 -2.77 -14.90 -15.26
C LEU A 450 -2.11 -16.19 -15.74
N GLY A 451 -2.90 -17.26 -15.90
CA GLY A 451 -2.40 -18.54 -16.42
C GLY A 451 -1.94 -18.46 -17.88
N ASP A 452 -2.67 -17.73 -18.74
CA ASP A 452 -2.35 -17.59 -20.16
C ASP A 452 -1.00 -16.88 -20.40
N LYS A 453 -0.68 -15.91 -19.52
CA LYS A 453 0.55 -15.12 -19.60
C LYS A 453 1.75 -15.77 -18.88
N ASN A 454 1.51 -16.83 -18.12
CA ASN A 454 2.54 -17.58 -17.39
C ASN A 454 2.51 -19.08 -17.79
N PRO A 455 2.89 -19.44 -19.03
CA PRO A 455 2.74 -20.79 -19.54
C PRO A 455 3.53 -21.84 -18.74
N ASP A 456 4.63 -21.49 -18.11
CA ASP A 456 5.44 -22.38 -17.27
C ASP A 456 4.73 -22.76 -15.97
N TRP A 457 3.76 -21.97 -15.53
CA TRP A 457 2.95 -22.20 -14.33
C TRP A 457 1.62 -22.88 -14.63
N THR A 458 1.19 -22.96 -15.89
CA THR A 458 -0.13 -23.49 -16.31
C THR A 458 -0.38 -24.91 -15.83
N ALA A 459 0.64 -25.74 -15.65
CA ALA A 459 0.48 -27.12 -15.15
C ALA A 459 -0.03 -27.18 -13.69
N ASN A 460 0.22 -26.14 -12.89
CA ASN A 460 -0.16 -26.07 -11.48
C ASN A 460 -1.14 -24.92 -11.20
N PHE A 461 -1.48 -24.12 -12.21
CA PHE A 461 -2.37 -22.97 -12.07
C PHE A 461 -3.84 -23.41 -11.97
N SER A 462 -4.56 -22.79 -11.06
CA SER A 462 -6.01 -22.92 -10.91
C SER A 462 -6.65 -21.55 -10.65
N ASP A 463 -7.98 -21.47 -10.71
CA ASP A 463 -8.71 -20.25 -10.35
C ASP A 463 -8.50 -19.82 -8.89
N ASP A 464 -8.01 -20.72 -8.04
CA ASP A 464 -7.71 -20.41 -6.64
C ASP A 464 -6.48 -19.49 -6.51
N ASP A 465 -5.56 -19.50 -7.49
CA ASP A 465 -4.33 -18.67 -7.51
C ASP A 465 -4.58 -17.18 -7.80
N TYR A 466 -5.82 -16.80 -8.10
CA TYR A 466 -6.19 -15.40 -8.22
C TYR A 466 -6.27 -14.65 -6.89
N LEU A 467 -6.16 -15.33 -5.75
CA LEU A 467 -6.17 -14.73 -4.43
C LEU A 467 -5.07 -15.33 -3.55
N PHE A 468 -4.48 -14.51 -2.71
CA PHE A 468 -3.56 -14.97 -1.68
C PHE A 468 -4.30 -15.72 -0.57
N PRO A 469 -3.65 -16.68 0.10
CA PRO A 469 -4.21 -17.32 1.28
C PRO A 469 -4.38 -16.31 2.42
N ILE A 470 -5.48 -16.43 3.16
CA ILE A 470 -5.61 -15.73 4.44
C ILE A 470 -4.56 -16.28 5.40
N PRO A 471 -3.76 -15.45 6.10
CA PRO A 471 -2.68 -15.92 6.94
C PRO A 471 -3.14 -16.89 8.02
N GLU A 472 -2.38 -17.97 8.20
CA GLU A 472 -2.72 -19.03 9.16
C GLU A 472 -2.83 -18.50 10.59
N THR A 473 -1.94 -17.57 10.98
CA THR A 473 -1.96 -16.92 12.29
C THR A 473 -3.28 -16.23 12.54
N ASP A 474 -3.78 -15.48 11.55
CA ASP A 474 -5.03 -14.74 11.67
C ASP A 474 -6.25 -15.67 11.73
N LEU A 475 -6.26 -16.74 10.93
CA LEU A 475 -7.30 -17.79 11.01
C LEU A 475 -7.33 -18.49 12.38
N ARG A 476 -6.17 -18.62 13.03
CA ARG A 476 -6.09 -19.20 14.39
C ARG A 476 -6.58 -18.23 15.45
N LEU A 477 -6.26 -16.94 15.31
CA LEU A 477 -6.63 -15.89 16.28
C LEU A 477 -8.10 -15.47 16.15
N ASN A 478 -8.59 -15.31 14.93
CA ASN A 478 -9.97 -14.91 14.66
C ASN A 478 -10.76 -16.05 13.99
N LYS A 479 -11.57 -16.75 14.79
CA LYS A 479 -12.37 -17.90 14.34
C LYS A 479 -13.55 -17.52 13.42
N LEU A 480 -13.79 -16.24 13.18
CA LEU A 480 -14.79 -15.75 12.23
C LEU A 480 -14.23 -15.64 10.80
N LEU A 481 -12.90 -15.74 10.65
CA LEU A 481 -12.27 -15.76 9.34
C LEU A 481 -12.44 -17.11 8.65
N THR A 482 -12.58 -17.07 7.35
CA THR A 482 -12.61 -18.23 6.45
C THR A 482 -11.45 -18.14 5.47
N GLN A 483 -10.87 -19.28 5.12
CA GLN A 483 -9.79 -19.35 4.12
C GLN A 483 -10.34 -19.12 2.71
N ASN A 484 -9.49 -18.63 1.81
CA ASN A 484 -9.78 -18.59 0.38
C ASN A 484 -9.81 -20.01 -0.20
N PRO A 485 -10.59 -20.28 -1.28
CA PRO A 485 -10.60 -21.56 -1.95
C PRO A 485 -9.18 -22.04 -2.33
N GLY A 486 -8.98 -23.36 -2.40
CA GLY A 486 -7.70 -23.98 -2.76
C GLY A 486 -6.68 -24.08 -1.63
N TYR A 487 -6.80 -23.30 -0.58
CA TYR A 487 -5.85 -23.29 0.51
C TYR A 487 -6.32 -24.06 1.75
N PRO A 488 -5.40 -24.74 2.48
CA PRO A 488 -5.76 -25.51 3.66
C PRO A 488 -6.29 -24.59 4.78
N THR A 489 -7.22 -25.13 5.57
CA THR A 489 -7.73 -24.48 6.78
C THR A 489 -6.99 -25.07 7.99
N PRO A 490 -6.39 -24.26 8.89
CA PRO A 490 -5.62 -24.74 10.04
C PRO A 490 -6.49 -25.41 11.14
#